data_7a19899e8792ea92c176acb5e176e643
#
_entry.id   7a19899e8792ea92c176acb5e176e643
#
_cell.length_a   1.000
_cell.length_b   1.000
_cell.length_c   1.000
_cell.angle_alpha   90.00
_cell.angle_beta   90.00
_cell.angle_gamma   90.00
#
_symmetry.space_group_name_H-M   'P 1'
#
loop_
_entity.id
_entity.type
_entity.pdbx_description
1 polymer ?
#
loop_
_entity_poly.entity_id
_entity_poly.type
_entity_poly.pdbx_seq_one_letter_code
_entity_poly.pdbx_strand_id
1 'polypeptide(L)'
;MKSTGNHLEQVMENIKRFLVRISPKISFSPEPNSEFSVSLGITPKDYSPEEILNLPERIAKEQGVRLVVCIDEFQQIGEFTDSLTIQKRLRGVWQHHQNVSYCFFGSKKHLMENIFQNRRMPFYQFGEMLHLKCIPTEYWVPFICSRFEKYGKKITEEYAGRICQVVKNYSSYVQQLAWN
;
A
#
# COMPACT_ATOMS: atom_id res chain seq x y z
N MET A 1 -7.50 3.48 -29.05
CA MET A 1 -6.98 3.10 -27.72
C MET A 1 -5.44 3.16 -27.60
N LYS A 2 -4.72 4.04 -28.34
CA LYS A 2 -3.24 4.17 -28.27
C LYS A 2 -2.73 5.44 -27.56
N SER A 3 -3.61 6.33 -27.08
CA SER A 3 -3.15 7.64 -26.53
C SER A 3 -2.93 7.63 -25.01
N THR A 4 -3.51 6.69 -24.29
CA THR A 4 -3.44 6.65 -22.81
C THR A 4 -2.09 6.13 -22.29
N GLY A 5 -1.44 5.21 -23.02
CA GLY A 5 -0.12 4.68 -22.65
C GLY A 5 0.97 5.76 -22.70
N ASN A 6 0.94 6.60 -23.72
CA ASN A 6 1.95 7.64 -23.93
C ASN A 6 1.89 8.75 -22.87
N HIS A 7 0.69 9.08 -22.37
CA HIS A 7 0.51 10.08 -21.31
C HIS A 7 1.00 9.57 -19.95
N LEU A 8 0.69 8.31 -19.62
CA LEU A 8 1.16 7.67 -18.37
C LEU A 8 2.69 7.55 -18.35
N GLU A 9 3.31 7.11 -19.44
CA GLU A 9 4.76 7.03 -19.56
C GLU A 9 5.42 8.41 -19.41
N GLN A 10 4.83 9.43 -20.00
CA GLN A 10 5.34 10.81 -19.89
C GLN A 10 5.21 11.37 -18.48
N VAL A 11 4.11 11.12 -17.79
CA VAL A 11 3.91 11.49 -16.38
C VAL A 11 4.92 10.75 -15.49
N MET A 12 5.11 9.45 -15.70
CA MET A 12 6.10 8.65 -14.95
C MET A 12 7.52 9.16 -15.17
N GLU A 13 7.88 9.51 -16.38
CA GLU A 13 9.20 10.05 -16.69
C GLU A 13 9.41 11.43 -16.04
N ASN A 14 8.39 12.27 -16.05
CA ASN A 14 8.43 13.57 -15.37
C ASN A 14 8.57 13.42 -13.84
N ILE A 15 7.83 12.47 -13.25
CA ILE A 15 7.95 12.14 -11.81
C ILE A 15 9.37 11.63 -11.52
N LYS A 16 9.92 10.75 -12.34
CA LYS A 16 11.31 10.27 -12.19
C LYS A 16 12.30 11.42 -12.24
N ARG A 17 12.23 12.29 -13.25
CA ARG A 17 13.11 13.44 -13.38
C ARG A 17 13.01 14.41 -12.19
N PHE A 18 11.79 14.64 -11.71
CA PHE A 18 11.53 15.45 -10.54
C PHE A 18 12.17 14.86 -9.28
N LEU A 19 11.96 13.55 -9.05
CA LEU A 19 12.52 12.83 -7.91
C LEU A 19 14.07 12.82 -7.95
N VAL A 20 14.67 12.57 -9.10
CA VAL A 20 16.14 12.62 -9.30
C VAL A 20 16.69 14.03 -9.03
N ARG A 21 15.95 15.07 -9.40
CA ARG A 21 16.33 16.46 -9.15
C ARG A 21 16.31 16.81 -7.67
N ILE A 22 15.42 16.22 -6.88
CA ILE A 22 15.28 16.44 -5.43
C ILE A 22 16.24 15.56 -4.64
N SER A 23 16.52 14.35 -5.12
CA SER A 23 17.43 13.42 -4.44
C SER A 23 18.24 12.62 -5.45
N PRO A 24 19.52 12.93 -5.65
CA PRO A 24 20.37 12.25 -6.63
C PRO A 24 20.69 10.77 -6.30
N LYS A 25 20.17 10.25 -5.19
CA LYS A 25 20.38 8.84 -4.74
C LYS A 25 19.14 7.95 -4.92
N ILE A 26 18.23 8.30 -5.81
CA ILE A 26 17.06 7.45 -6.10
C ILE A 26 17.47 6.35 -7.06
N SER A 27 17.34 5.09 -6.63
CA SER A 27 17.46 3.92 -7.50
C SER A 27 16.06 3.44 -7.92
N PHE A 28 15.89 3.21 -9.22
CA PHE A 28 14.68 2.65 -9.79
C PHE A 28 14.93 1.18 -10.14
N SER A 29 14.04 0.27 -9.74
CA SER A 29 14.08 -1.11 -10.21
C SER A 29 13.58 -1.21 -11.64
N PRO A 30 14.35 -1.77 -12.58
CA PRO A 30 14.00 -1.78 -14.01
C PRO A 30 13.16 -2.99 -14.46
N GLU A 31 12.59 -3.79 -13.56
CA GLU A 31 11.85 -4.99 -13.98
C GLU A 31 10.40 -4.66 -14.40
N PRO A 32 9.95 -5.10 -15.61
CA PRO A 32 8.67 -4.72 -16.19
C PRO A 32 7.42 -5.27 -15.49
N ASN A 33 7.56 -6.18 -14.53
CA ASN A 33 6.46 -6.84 -13.79
C ASN A 33 6.54 -6.68 -12.27
N SER A 34 7.48 -5.89 -11.76
CA SER A 34 7.57 -5.60 -10.33
C SER A 34 6.76 -4.34 -10.00
N GLU A 35 6.08 -4.36 -8.87
CA GLU A 35 5.52 -3.17 -8.27
C GLU A 35 6.60 -2.09 -8.22
N PHE A 36 6.27 -0.91 -8.72
CA PHE A 36 7.22 0.21 -8.79
C PHE A 36 7.59 0.64 -7.38
N SER A 37 8.75 0.21 -6.90
CA SER A 37 9.28 0.64 -5.64
C SER A 37 10.31 1.76 -5.85
N VAL A 38 10.08 2.90 -5.21
CA VAL A 38 11.01 4.02 -5.16
C VAL A 38 11.68 4.01 -3.80
N SER A 39 12.98 3.73 -3.76
CA SER A 39 13.78 3.92 -2.56
C SER A 39 14.28 5.37 -2.51
N LEU A 40 13.67 6.18 -1.65
CA LEU A 40 14.09 7.56 -1.43
C LEU A 40 15.29 7.62 -0.48
N GLY A 41 16.49 7.65 -1.05
CA GLY A 41 17.72 7.96 -0.30
C GLY A 41 17.81 9.45 0.06
N ILE A 42 16.85 9.95 0.86
CA ILE A 42 16.86 11.34 1.32
C ILE A 42 17.84 11.45 2.47
N THR A 43 18.91 12.23 2.27
CA THR A 43 19.76 12.65 3.38
C THR A 43 19.07 13.79 4.14
N PRO A 44 18.83 13.66 5.45
CA PRO A 44 18.09 14.65 6.24
C PRO A 44 18.72 16.06 6.31
N LYS A 45 19.90 16.24 5.73
CA LYS A 45 20.62 17.53 5.76
C LYS A 45 20.12 18.58 4.77
N ASP A 46 19.37 18.18 3.74
CA ASP A 46 19.07 19.06 2.61
C ASP A 46 17.62 19.58 2.60
N TYR A 47 16.71 18.95 3.37
CA TYR A 47 15.28 19.28 3.37
C TYR A 47 14.69 19.22 4.77
N SER A 48 13.79 20.16 5.07
CA SER A 48 13.00 20.09 6.29
C SER A 48 12.01 18.92 6.25
N PRO A 49 11.62 18.34 7.39
CA PRO A 49 10.60 17.28 7.43
C PRO A 49 9.30 17.70 6.73
N GLU A 50 8.90 18.95 6.84
CA GLU A 50 7.70 19.50 6.20
C GLU A 50 7.82 19.50 4.67
N GLU A 51 8.99 19.82 4.13
CA GLU A 51 9.23 19.77 2.67
C GLU A 51 9.14 18.34 2.14
N ILE A 52 9.66 17.36 2.89
CA ILE A 52 9.55 15.94 2.52
C ILE A 52 8.09 15.48 2.55
N LEU A 53 7.35 15.83 3.60
CA LEU A 53 5.95 15.44 3.75
C LEU A 53 5.04 16.10 2.70
N ASN A 54 5.37 17.29 2.22
CA ASN A 54 4.66 17.99 1.16
C ASN A 54 5.05 17.54 -0.25
N LEU A 55 6.07 16.71 -0.41
CA LEU A 55 6.57 16.28 -1.72
C LEU A 55 5.48 15.65 -2.62
N PRO A 56 4.63 14.74 -2.14
CA PRO A 56 3.57 14.16 -2.98
C PRO A 56 2.60 15.21 -3.53
N GLU A 57 2.20 16.18 -2.71
CA GLU A 57 1.29 17.25 -3.12
C GLU A 57 1.94 18.18 -4.15
N ARG A 58 3.24 18.50 -3.98
CA ARG A 58 4.00 19.29 -4.96
C ARG A 58 4.06 18.57 -6.31
N ILE A 59 4.41 17.30 -6.30
CA ILE A 59 4.45 16.48 -7.54
C ILE A 59 3.08 16.47 -8.21
N ALA A 60 2.02 16.21 -7.45
CA ALA A 60 0.66 16.18 -7.96
C ALA A 60 0.27 17.49 -8.64
N LYS A 61 0.55 18.63 -8.00
CA LYS A 61 0.27 19.97 -8.54
C LYS A 61 1.11 20.30 -9.77
N GLU A 62 2.42 20.06 -9.73
CA GLU A 62 3.31 20.37 -10.83
C GLU A 62 3.03 19.54 -12.09
N GLN A 63 2.57 18.29 -11.91
CA GLN A 63 2.24 17.41 -13.03
C GLN A 63 0.75 17.44 -13.41
N GLY A 64 -0.09 18.17 -12.67
CA GLY A 64 -1.55 18.23 -12.92
C GLY A 64 -2.25 16.89 -12.77
N VAL A 65 -1.78 16.03 -11.84
CA VAL A 65 -2.31 14.68 -11.62
C VAL A 65 -2.81 14.52 -10.19
N ARG A 66 -3.66 13.51 -9.97
CA ARG A 66 -3.99 13.02 -8.63
C ARG A 66 -3.09 11.84 -8.29
N LEU A 67 -2.54 11.84 -7.07
CA LEU A 67 -1.71 10.76 -6.55
C LEU A 67 -2.44 9.99 -5.47
N VAL A 68 -2.16 8.68 -5.41
CA VAL A 68 -2.52 7.84 -4.27
C VAL A 68 -1.21 7.37 -3.62
N VAL A 69 -1.04 7.72 -2.36
CA VAL A 69 0.11 7.28 -1.55
C VAL A 69 -0.35 6.13 -0.68
N CYS A 70 0.21 4.95 -0.95
CA CYS A 70 -0.07 3.73 -0.20
C CYS A 70 1.05 3.49 0.82
N ILE A 71 0.69 3.32 2.10
CA ILE A 71 1.65 3.07 3.18
C ILE A 71 1.28 1.75 3.85
N ASP A 72 2.15 0.76 3.68
CA ASP A 72 2.02 -0.57 4.28
C ASP A 72 2.48 -0.57 5.74
N GLU A 73 1.93 -1.50 6.51
CA GLU A 73 2.23 -1.70 7.94
C GLU A 73 2.19 -0.38 8.75
N PHE A 74 1.23 0.50 8.42
CA PHE A 74 1.14 1.84 9.00
C PHE A 74 1.05 1.83 10.53
N GLN A 75 0.55 0.75 11.14
CA GLN A 75 0.51 0.63 12.59
C GLN A 75 1.88 0.69 13.26
N GLN A 76 2.98 0.44 12.54
CA GLN A 76 4.33 0.56 13.07
C GLN A 76 4.66 1.98 13.54
N ILE A 77 3.92 2.99 13.06
CA ILE A 77 4.06 4.37 13.53
C ILE A 77 3.83 4.48 15.05
N GLY A 78 3.03 3.58 15.61
CA GLY A 78 2.78 3.50 17.06
C GLY A 78 3.97 2.98 17.88
N GLU A 79 4.96 2.35 17.23
CA GLU A 79 6.11 1.74 17.90
C GLU A 79 7.29 2.73 18.05
N PHE A 80 7.25 3.91 17.41
CA PHE A 80 8.28 4.93 17.55
C PHE A 80 8.25 5.58 18.93
N THR A 81 9.43 5.91 19.47
CA THR A 81 9.58 6.58 20.77
C THR A 81 8.75 7.87 20.87
N ASP A 82 8.73 8.69 19.80
CA ASP A 82 7.97 9.94 19.72
C ASP A 82 6.72 9.82 18.84
N SER A 83 6.07 8.67 18.87
CA SER A 83 4.93 8.30 18.03
C SER A 83 3.87 9.41 17.92
N LEU A 84 3.44 9.99 19.03
CA LEU A 84 2.41 11.05 19.04
C LEU A 84 2.87 12.31 18.31
N THR A 85 4.12 12.72 18.48
CA THR A 85 4.69 13.91 17.82
C THR A 85 4.78 13.68 16.31
N ILE A 86 5.25 12.49 15.91
CA ILE A 86 5.33 12.11 14.51
C ILE A 86 3.94 12.11 13.89
N GLN A 87 2.96 11.46 14.52
CA GLN A 87 1.59 11.40 14.02
C GLN A 87 0.96 12.80 13.90
N LYS A 88 1.16 13.69 14.87
CA LYS A 88 0.68 15.09 14.81
C LYS A 88 1.26 15.81 13.61
N ARG A 89 2.56 15.66 13.36
CA ARG A 89 3.26 16.29 12.24
C ARG A 89 2.73 15.75 10.90
N LEU A 90 2.63 14.45 10.74
CA LEU A 90 2.10 13.83 9.53
C LEU A 90 0.68 14.32 9.23
N ARG A 91 -0.22 14.22 10.21
CA ARG A 91 -1.59 14.69 10.05
C ARG A 91 -1.64 16.20 9.75
N GLY A 92 -0.84 16.99 10.45
CA GLY A 92 -0.80 18.45 10.28
C GLY A 92 -0.49 18.85 8.84
N VAL A 93 0.34 18.08 8.15
CA VAL A 93 0.67 18.32 6.73
C VAL A 93 -0.37 17.67 5.81
N TRP A 94 -0.61 16.38 5.95
CA TRP A 94 -1.40 15.60 4.99
C TRP A 94 -2.88 15.98 4.91
N GLN A 95 -3.48 16.49 5.99
CA GLN A 95 -4.86 16.97 5.97
C GLN A 95 -5.10 18.17 5.03
N HIS A 96 -4.07 18.85 4.61
CA HIS A 96 -4.14 19.98 3.69
C HIS A 96 -3.88 19.62 2.22
N HIS A 97 -3.53 18.37 1.95
CA HIS A 97 -3.32 17.90 0.60
C HIS A 97 -4.65 17.75 -0.14
N GLN A 98 -4.75 18.31 -1.33
CA GLN A 98 -5.95 18.31 -2.16
C GLN A 98 -5.85 17.39 -3.38
N ASN A 99 -4.62 17.12 -3.83
CA ASN A 99 -4.33 16.31 -5.00
C ASN A 99 -3.76 14.94 -4.64
N VAL A 100 -3.64 14.63 -3.35
CA VAL A 100 -3.13 13.35 -2.85
C VAL A 100 -4.18 12.67 -1.97
N SER A 101 -4.44 11.40 -2.27
CA SER A 101 -5.21 10.50 -1.40
C SER A 101 -4.25 9.56 -0.70
N TYR A 102 -4.51 9.29 0.57
CA TYR A 102 -3.69 8.37 1.37
C TYR A 102 -4.44 7.05 1.61
N CYS A 103 -3.76 5.94 1.38
CA CYS A 103 -4.25 4.60 1.69
C CYS A 103 -3.30 3.95 2.71
N PHE A 104 -3.77 3.82 3.94
CA PHE A 104 -3.02 3.17 5.02
C PHE A 104 -3.52 1.75 5.20
N PHE A 105 -2.63 0.79 5.20
CA PHE A 105 -3.00 -0.59 5.46
C PHE A 105 -2.01 -1.27 6.41
N GLY A 106 -2.46 -2.35 7.02
CA GLY A 106 -1.67 -3.08 7.99
C GLY A 106 -2.40 -4.32 8.50
N SER A 107 -1.62 -5.28 8.97
CA SER A 107 -2.10 -6.59 9.40
C SER A 107 -2.62 -6.62 10.83
N LYS A 108 -2.17 -5.70 11.70
CA LYS A 108 -2.53 -5.66 13.13
C LYS A 108 -3.76 -4.78 13.36
N LYS A 109 -4.95 -5.35 13.15
CA LYS A 109 -6.25 -4.67 13.22
C LYS A 109 -6.40 -3.77 14.46
N HIS A 110 -6.13 -4.29 15.67
CA HIS A 110 -6.30 -3.54 16.93
C HIS A 110 -5.40 -2.30 17.01
N LEU A 111 -4.19 -2.35 16.42
CA LEU A 111 -3.29 -1.19 16.38
C LEU A 111 -3.80 -0.14 15.39
N MET A 112 -4.29 -0.56 14.23
CA MET A 112 -4.93 0.35 13.27
C MET A 112 -6.16 1.02 13.87
N GLU A 113 -7.04 0.25 14.53
CA GLU A 113 -8.21 0.79 15.24
C GLU A 113 -7.80 1.81 16.32
N ASN A 114 -6.74 1.53 17.07
CA ASN A 114 -6.23 2.49 18.06
C ASN A 114 -5.79 3.81 17.42
N ILE A 115 -5.09 3.77 16.27
CA ILE A 115 -4.62 4.96 15.58
C ILE A 115 -5.79 5.80 15.03
N PHE A 116 -6.80 5.17 14.39
CA PHE A 116 -7.83 5.86 13.63
C PHE A 116 -9.15 6.05 14.37
N GLN A 117 -9.46 5.25 15.41
CA GLN A 117 -10.73 5.31 16.13
C GLN A 117 -10.60 5.83 17.58
N ASN A 118 -9.40 5.87 18.13
CA ASN A 118 -9.18 6.41 19.47
C ASN A 118 -9.14 7.94 19.42
N ARG A 119 -10.08 8.59 20.14
CA ARG A 119 -10.21 10.07 20.19
C ARG A 119 -8.96 10.81 20.68
N ARG A 120 -8.06 10.12 21.38
CA ARG A 120 -6.81 10.70 21.88
C ARG A 120 -5.69 10.69 20.87
N MET A 121 -5.86 9.97 19.74
CA MET A 121 -4.82 9.81 18.73
C MET A 121 -4.93 10.89 17.65
N PRO A 122 -3.78 11.37 17.12
CA PRO A 122 -3.78 12.40 16.08
C PRO A 122 -4.56 12.02 14.82
N PHE A 123 -4.56 10.76 14.40
CA PHE A 123 -5.27 10.28 13.22
C PHE A 123 -6.76 9.95 13.46
N TYR A 124 -7.29 10.29 14.64
CA TYR A 124 -8.73 10.09 14.90
C TYR A 124 -9.59 10.71 13.79
N GLN A 125 -10.44 9.89 13.19
CA GLN A 125 -11.33 10.28 12.07
C GLN A 125 -10.61 10.96 10.88
N PHE A 126 -9.38 10.59 10.60
CA PHE A 126 -8.64 11.11 9.45
C PHE A 126 -9.13 10.52 8.12
N GLY A 127 -9.74 9.36 8.13
CA GLY A 127 -10.28 8.68 6.96
C GLY A 127 -11.26 7.58 7.35
N GLU A 128 -11.80 6.92 6.35
CA GLU A 128 -12.67 5.77 6.52
C GLU A 128 -11.85 4.51 6.77
N MET A 129 -12.34 3.64 7.68
CA MET A 129 -11.70 2.37 7.97
C MET A 129 -12.45 1.24 7.28
N LEU A 130 -11.74 0.53 6.41
CA LEU A 130 -12.24 -0.65 5.72
C LEU A 130 -11.66 -1.92 6.36
N HIS A 131 -12.52 -2.78 6.89
CA HIS A 131 -12.11 -4.09 7.40
C HIS A 131 -12.28 -5.16 6.31
N LEU A 132 -11.15 -5.70 5.84
CA LEU A 132 -11.18 -6.83 4.92
C LEU A 132 -11.50 -8.11 5.69
N LYS A 133 -12.56 -8.78 5.26
CA LYS A 133 -12.93 -10.12 5.76
C LYS A 133 -12.10 -11.19 5.05
N CYS A 134 -12.03 -12.38 5.66
CA CYS A 134 -11.49 -13.54 4.96
C CYS A 134 -12.27 -13.79 3.66
N ILE A 135 -11.58 -14.21 2.62
CA ILE A 135 -12.20 -14.59 1.34
C ILE A 135 -13.09 -15.81 1.59
N PRO A 136 -14.39 -15.74 1.23
CA PRO A 136 -15.30 -16.88 1.38
C PRO A 136 -14.85 -18.13 0.60
N THR A 137 -15.20 -19.32 1.11
CA THR A 137 -14.84 -20.60 0.51
C THR A 137 -15.33 -20.73 -0.94
N GLU A 138 -16.47 -20.13 -1.27
CA GLU A 138 -17.06 -20.12 -2.62
C GLU A 138 -16.17 -19.49 -3.68
N TYR A 139 -15.30 -18.54 -3.29
CA TYR A 139 -14.31 -17.95 -4.19
C TYR A 139 -12.98 -18.70 -4.17
N TRP A 140 -12.64 -19.31 -3.04
CA TRP A 140 -11.42 -20.09 -2.93
C TRP A 140 -11.45 -21.38 -3.75
N VAL A 141 -12.57 -22.13 -3.70
CA VAL A 141 -12.68 -23.44 -4.35
C VAL A 141 -12.37 -23.37 -5.85
N PRO A 142 -13.05 -22.54 -6.66
CA PRO A 142 -12.75 -22.45 -8.08
C PRO A 142 -11.33 -21.93 -8.34
N PHE A 143 -10.81 -21.02 -7.51
CA PHE A 143 -9.45 -20.53 -7.63
C PHE A 143 -8.43 -21.67 -7.41
N ILE A 144 -8.58 -22.47 -6.36
CA ILE A 144 -7.68 -23.61 -6.08
C ILE A 144 -7.73 -24.61 -7.23
N CYS A 145 -8.92 -25.02 -7.66
CA CYS A 145 -9.09 -25.97 -8.77
C CYS A 145 -8.39 -25.45 -10.05
N SER A 146 -8.63 -24.21 -10.42
CA SER A 146 -7.98 -23.57 -11.57
C SER A 146 -6.45 -23.54 -11.46
N ARG A 147 -5.91 -23.32 -10.26
CA ARG A 147 -4.46 -23.34 -10.05
C ARG A 147 -3.87 -24.73 -10.20
N PHE A 148 -4.51 -25.75 -9.65
CA PHE A 148 -4.09 -27.14 -9.82
C PHE A 148 -4.08 -27.55 -11.30
N GLU A 149 -5.14 -27.21 -12.03
CA GLU A 149 -5.25 -27.49 -13.46
C GLU A 149 -4.14 -26.83 -14.27
N LYS A 150 -3.83 -25.55 -13.97
CA LYS A 150 -2.73 -24.80 -14.62
C LYS A 150 -1.38 -25.50 -14.49
N TYR A 151 -1.17 -26.24 -13.42
CA TYR A 151 0.06 -27.02 -13.17
C TYR A 151 -0.06 -28.52 -13.52
N GLY A 152 -1.09 -28.89 -14.31
CA GLY A 152 -1.31 -30.28 -14.76
C GLY A 152 -1.75 -31.23 -13.65
N LYS A 153 -2.19 -30.71 -12.50
CA LYS A 153 -2.71 -31.48 -11.37
C LYS A 153 -4.23 -31.37 -11.30
N LYS A 154 -4.87 -32.28 -10.58
CA LYS A 154 -6.31 -32.25 -10.34
C LYS A 154 -6.60 -32.30 -8.85
N ILE A 155 -7.56 -31.50 -8.42
CA ILE A 155 -8.14 -31.54 -7.08
C ILE A 155 -9.66 -31.45 -7.22
N THR A 156 -10.40 -32.17 -6.38
CA THR A 156 -11.86 -32.05 -6.37
C THR A 156 -12.29 -30.81 -5.60
N GLU A 157 -13.47 -30.28 -5.90
CA GLU A 157 -14.05 -29.15 -5.17
C GLU A 157 -14.20 -29.46 -3.67
N GLU A 158 -14.54 -30.73 -3.35
CA GLU A 158 -14.64 -31.19 -1.96
C GLU A 158 -13.32 -31.04 -1.20
N TYR A 159 -12.20 -31.49 -1.78
CA TYR A 159 -10.89 -31.35 -1.15
C TYR A 159 -10.43 -29.90 -1.09
N ALA A 160 -10.68 -29.10 -2.13
CA ALA A 160 -10.41 -27.68 -2.12
C ALA A 160 -11.21 -26.95 -1.03
N GLY A 161 -12.48 -27.30 -0.86
CA GLY A 161 -13.34 -26.80 0.22
C GLY A 161 -12.83 -27.21 1.60
N ARG A 162 -12.35 -28.46 1.76
CA ARG A 162 -11.79 -28.95 3.03
C ARG A 162 -10.52 -28.19 3.43
N ILE A 163 -9.64 -27.86 2.46
CA ILE A 163 -8.48 -26.98 2.71
C ILE A 163 -8.95 -25.69 3.35
N CYS A 164 -9.92 -25.01 2.74
CA CYS A 164 -10.44 -23.74 3.23
C CYS A 164 -11.02 -23.82 4.65
N GLN A 165 -11.81 -24.88 4.92
CA GLN A 165 -12.43 -25.11 6.22
C GLN A 165 -11.42 -25.32 7.35
N VAL A 166 -10.40 -26.17 7.11
CA VAL A 166 -9.36 -26.49 8.10
C VAL A 166 -8.63 -25.22 8.57
N VAL A 167 -8.33 -24.31 7.64
CA VAL A 167 -7.60 -23.09 7.95
C VAL A 167 -8.51 -21.87 8.10
N LYS A 168 -9.83 -22.05 8.23
CA LYS A 168 -10.83 -20.97 8.44
C LYS A 168 -10.69 -19.84 7.43
N ASN A 169 -10.40 -20.14 6.18
CA ASN A 169 -10.22 -19.19 5.10
C ASN A 169 -9.12 -18.15 5.28
N TYR A 170 -8.16 -18.36 6.18
CA TYR A 170 -6.98 -17.49 6.26
C TYR A 170 -6.13 -17.64 5.00
N SER A 171 -6.04 -16.58 4.21
CA SER A 171 -5.47 -16.60 2.85
C SER A 171 -4.05 -17.18 2.78
N SER A 172 -3.17 -16.81 3.71
CA SER A 172 -1.80 -17.35 3.79
C SER A 172 -1.78 -18.86 4.02
N TYR A 173 -2.63 -19.35 4.93
CA TYR A 173 -2.69 -20.77 5.24
C TYR A 173 -3.43 -21.58 4.15
N VAL A 174 -4.45 -20.99 3.49
CA VAL A 174 -5.07 -21.63 2.31
C VAL A 174 -4.03 -21.83 1.22
N GLN A 175 -3.25 -20.83 0.91
CA GLN A 175 -2.19 -20.91 -0.09
C GLN A 175 -1.11 -21.92 0.30
N GLN A 176 -0.64 -21.88 1.54
CA GLN A 176 0.38 -22.80 2.04
C GLN A 176 -0.08 -24.26 1.98
N LEU A 177 -1.32 -24.53 2.41
CA LEU A 177 -1.85 -25.90 2.43
C LEU A 177 -2.16 -26.43 1.02
N ALA A 178 -2.55 -25.55 0.10
CA ALA A 178 -2.78 -25.91 -1.30
C ALA A 178 -1.49 -26.08 -2.10
N TRP A 179 -0.37 -25.50 -1.66
CA TRP A 179 0.93 -25.64 -2.31
C TRP A 179 1.64 -26.97 -1.97
N ASN A 180 1.51 -27.46 -0.73
CA ASN A 180 2.10 -28.72 -0.26
C ASN A 180 1.30 -29.95 -0.73
#